data_b0dd570f8dff064fed00ab8c408a6698
#
_entry.id   b0dd570f8dff064fed00ab8c408a6698
#
_cell.length_a   1.000
_cell.length_b   1.000
_cell.length_c   1.000
_cell.angle_alpha   90.00
_cell.angle_beta   90.00
_cell.angle_gamma   90.00
#
_symmetry.space_group_name_H-M   'P 1'
#
loop_
_entity.id
_entity.type
_entity.pdbx_description
1 polymer ?
#
loop_
_entity_poly.entity_id
_entity_poly.type
_entity_poly.pdbx_seq_one_letter_code
_entity_poly.pdbx_strand_id
1 'polypeptide(L)'
;MKSKFKGLILMIGLPIALISLAINFSGCSDDKKISRQEEVTAALTSGTWKVNTVTVDGVDKTSTYKDLSLTFTSASFTSTNGGVIWPSSGTFTFTDANATSIKRNDNLEVQIQEATTASLKLGLSWTKTTLGSGRVESIGGQHVFSFTK
;
A
#
# COMPACT_ATOMS: atom_id res chain seq x y z
N MET A 1 -22.84 -13.72 92.67
CA MET A 1 -24.04 -12.94 92.86
C MET A 1 -24.51 -12.40 91.52
N LYS A 2 -25.66 -12.92 91.05
CA LYS A 2 -26.67 -12.30 90.18
C LYS A 2 -26.20 -11.39 89.06
N SER A 3 -26.67 -11.37 87.84
CA SER A 3 -27.97 -11.72 87.30
C SER A 3 -27.92 -11.61 85.74
N LYS A 4 -28.43 -12.59 85.10
CA LYS A 4 -29.27 -12.62 83.93
C LYS A 4 -29.57 -11.26 83.26
N PHE A 5 -29.41 -11.16 81.93
CA PHE A 5 -30.56 -10.83 81.10
C PHE A 5 -30.39 -11.38 79.65
N LYS A 6 -31.46 -12.01 79.27
CA LYS A 6 -31.69 -12.51 77.90
C LYS A 6 -32.06 -11.34 77.01
N GLY A 7 -31.63 -11.32 75.81
CA GLY A 7 -32.15 -10.44 74.76
C GLY A 7 -32.01 -11.14 73.43
N LEU A 8 -33.05 -11.92 73.09
CA LEU A 8 -33.28 -12.50 71.79
C LEU A 8 -33.77 -11.35 70.88
N ILE A 9 -33.02 -11.00 69.91
CA ILE A 9 -33.53 -10.15 68.81
C ILE A 9 -33.23 -10.85 67.49
N LEU A 10 -34.33 -11.38 66.98
CA LEU A 10 -34.51 -11.91 65.64
C LEU A 10 -34.38 -10.73 64.64
N MET A 11 -33.34 -10.66 63.85
CA MET A 11 -33.26 -9.74 62.74
C MET A 11 -33.10 -10.51 61.47
N ILE A 12 -34.17 -10.42 60.72
CA ILE A 12 -34.37 -10.87 59.35
C ILE A 12 -33.27 -10.33 58.46
N GLY A 13 -32.37 -11.19 58.04
CA GLY A 13 -31.36 -10.86 57.03
C GLY A 13 -32.00 -10.87 55.64
N LEU A 14 -32.07 -9.71 55.04
CA LEU A 14 -32.44 -9.52 53.65
C LEU A 14 -31.20 -9.82 52.79
N PRO A 15 -31.18 -10.85 51.89
CA PRO A 15 -30.07 -11.03 50.97
C PRO A 15 -30.17 -9.95 49.88
N ILE A 16 -29.25 -9.01 49.90
CA ILE A 16 -28.99 -8.14 48.79
C ILE A 16 -28.45 -8.99 47.67
N ALA A 17 -29.30 -9.32 46.71
CA ALA A 17 -28.88 -9.91 45.44
C ALA A 17 -28.11 -8.84 44.67
N LEU A 18 -26.76 -8.92 44.68
CA LEU A 18 -25.89 -8.23 43.80
C LEU A 18 -26.13 -8.76 42.39
N ILE A 19 -27.01 -8.11 41.66
CA ILE A 19 -27.13 -8.31 40.22
C ILE A 19 -25.87 -7.72 39.60
N SER A 20 -24.87 -8.57 39.39
CA SER A 20 -23.70 -8.28 38.55
C SER A 20 -24.21 -8.16 37.11
N LEU A 21 -24.52 -6.94 36.67
CA LEU A 21 -24.78 -6.64 35.30
C LEU A 21 -23.43 -6.79 34.55
N ALA A 22 -23.14 -8.01 34.10
CA ALA A 22 -22.06 -8.27 33.17
C ALA A 22 -22.40 -7.55 31.85
N ILE A 23 -21.95 -6.32 31.72
CA ILE A 23 -21.93 -5.63 30.44
C ILE A 23 -20.88 -6.34 29.59
N ASN A 24 -21.34 -7.33 28.82
CA ASN A 24 -20.56 -7.86 27.73
C ASN A 24 -20.40 -6.75 26.70
N PHE A 25 -19.35 -5.94 26.83
CA PHE A 25 -18.80 -5.20 25.70
C PHE A 25 -18.22 -6.23 24.74
N SER A 26 -19.07 -6.86 23.94
CA SER A 26 -18.65 -7.43 22.67
C SER A 26 -18.31 -6.23 21.79
N GLY A 27 -17.14 -5.67 22.00
CA GLY A 27 -16.51 -4.82 21.02
C GLY A 27 -16.23 -5.68 19.80
N CYS A 28 -17.16 -5.76 18.86
CA CYS A 28 -16.84 -6.04 17.49
C CYS A 28 -15.95 -4.90 17.04
N SER A 29 -14.64 -5.03 17.24
CA SER A 29 -13.68 -4.44 16.36
C SER A 29 -13.87 -5.17 15.04
N ASP A 30 -14.70 -4.62 14.15
CA ASP A 30 -14.57 -4.89 12.72
C ASP A 30 -13.19 -4.34 12.35
N ASP A 31 -12.15 -5.12 12.64
CA ASP A 31 -10.85 -4.97 12.02
C ASP A 31 -11.06 -5.31 10.53
N LYS A 32 -11.56 -4.32 9.80
CA LYS A 32 -11.67 -4.39 8.35
C LYS A 32 -10.26 -4.56 7.82
N LYS A 33 -9.88 -5.81 7.63
CA LYS A 33 -8.56 -6.17 7.12
C LYS A 33 -8.42 -5.55 5.74
N ILE A 34 -7.63 -4.49 5.66
CA ILE A 34 -7.34 -3.77 4.41
C ILE A 34 -6.75 -4.79 3.44
N SER A 35 -7.25 -4.84 2.22
CA SER A 35 -6.69 -5.72 1.20
C SER A 35 -5.30 -5.24 0.78
N ARG A 36 -4.47 -6.17 0.30
CA ARG A 36 -3.12 -5.80 -0.19
C ARG A 36 -3.19 -4.78 -1.33
N GLN A 37 -4.20 -4.87 -2.20
CA GLN A 37 -4.42 -3.87 -3.25
C GLN A 37 -4.73 -2.47 -2.69
N GLU A 38 -5.53 -2.39 -1.61
CA GLU A 38 -5.80 -1.10 -0.95
C GLU A 38 -4.54 -0.50 -0.34
N GLU A 39 -3.70 -1.33 0.32
CA GLU A 39 -2.41 -0.89 0.88
C GLU A 39 -1.48 -0.35 -0.22
N VAL A 40 -1.31 -1.12 -1.30
CA VAL A 40 -0.46 -0.71 -2.42
C VAL A 40 -1.02 0.53 -3.13
N THR A 41 -2.34 0.60 -3.31
CA THR A 41 -2.97 1.80 -3.88
C THR A 41 -2.72 3.03 -3.00
N ALA A 42 -2.87 2.90 -1.69
CA ALA A 42 -2.58 3.99 -0.75
C ALA A 42 -1.11 4.43 -0.83
N ALA A 43 -0.18 3.48 -0.95
CA ALA A 43 1.23 3.79 -1.15
C ALA A 43 1.46 4.52 -2.48
N LEU A 44 0.98 3.98 -3.61
CA LEU A 44 1.13 4.58 -4.94
C LEU A 44 0.59 6.01 -5.00
N THR A 45 -0.60 6.23 -4.45
CA THR A 45 -1.30 7.54 -4.51
C THR A 45 -0.85 8.54 -3.47
N SER A 46 0.12 8.19 -2.62
CA SER A 46 0.54 9.01 -1.48
C SER A 46 1.36 10.25 -1.87
N GLY A 47 1.63 10.48 -3.15
CA GLY A 47 2.31 11.66 -3.65
C GLY A 47 3.01 11.46 -4.99
N THR A 48 3.83 12.42 -5.38
CA THR A 48 4.66 12.33 -6.58
C THR A 48 5.95 11.60 -6.25
N TRP A 49 6.23 10.57 -7.03
CA TRP A 49 7.41 9.73 -6.93
C TRP A 49 8.51 10.27 -7.85
N LYS A 50 9.65 10.62 -7.28
CA LYS A 50 10.83 11.09 -8.02
C LYS A 50 11.83 9.95 -8.16
N VAL A 51 12.40 9.79 -9.35
CA VAL A 51 13.42 8.76 -9.57
C VAL A 51 14.63 9.03 -8.66
N ASN A 52 15.10 7.96 -8.03
CA ASN A 52 16.33 7.95 -7.25
C ASN A 52 17.42 7.18 -8.00
N THR A 53 17.12 5.94 -8.42
CA THR A 53 18.04 5.12 -9.20
C THR A 53 17.29 4.33 -10.26
N VAL A 54 17.95 4.09 -11.38
CA VAL A 54 17.46 3.19 -12.44
C VAL A 54 18.58 2.26 -12.84
N THR A 55 18.29 0.96 -12.87
CA THR A 55 19.21 -0.03 -13.46
C THR A 55 18.56 -0.71 -14.64
N VAL A 56 19.36 -1.05 -15.66
CA VAL A 56 18.96 -1.86 -16.81
C VAL A 56 19.91 -3.03 -16.89
N ASP A 57 19.36 -4.25 -16.79
CA ASP A 57 20.15 -5.49 -16.69
C ASP A 57 21.24 -5.41 -15.60
N GLY A 58 20.91 -4.75 -14.47
CA GLY A 58 21.82 -4.55 -13.35
C GLY A 58 22.83 -3.40 -13.51
N VAL A 59 22.89 -2.74 -14.67
CA VAL A 59 23.80 -1.62 -14.93
C VAL A 59 23.10 -0.31 -14.62
N ASP A 60 23.76 0.60 -13.89
CA ASP A 60 23.23 1.93 -13.58
C ASP A 60 22.99 2.76 -14.86
N LYS A 61 21.77 3.23 -15.01
CA LYS A 61 21.28 4.10 -16.08
C LYS A 61 20.52 5.30 -15.55
N THR A 62 20.72 5.65 -14.29
CA THR A 62 20.01 6.75 -13.61
C THR A 62 20.11 8.07 -14.40
N SER A 63 21.26 8.37 -14.98
CA SER A 63 21.45 9.60 -15.76
C SER A 63 20.55 9.70 -17.00
N THR A 64 20.17 8.56 -17.60
CA THR A 64 19.25 8.49 -18.76
C THR A 64 17.82 8.89 -18.37
N TYR A 65 17.43 8.63 -17.12
CA TYR A 65 16.09 8.90 -16.58
C TYR A 65 16.08 10.07 -15.58
N LYS A 66 17.04 10.96 -15.71
CA LYS A 66 17.15 12.14 -14.84
C LYS A 66 15.83 12.90 -14.83
N ASP A 67 15.42 13.33 -13.64
CA ASP A 67 14.20 14.11 -13.40
C ASP A 67 12.88 13.37 -13.77
N LEU A 68 12.92 12.04 -13.99
CA LEU A 68 11.70 11.24 -14.12
C LEU A 68 10.88 11.34 -12.82
N SER A 69 9.61 11.67 -12.98
CA SER A 69 8.67 11.57 -11.88
C SER A 69 7.38 10.88 -12.31
N LEU A 70 6.75 10.19 -11.37
CA LEU A 70 5.47 9.49 -11.54
C LEU A 70 4.49 9.96 -10.48
N THR A 71 3.25 10.17 -10.90
CA THR A 71 2.13 10.43 -9.99
C THR A 71 1.01 9.45 -10.32
N PHE A 72 0.53 8.71 -9.32
CA PHE A 72 -0.51 7.70 -9.49
C PHE A 72 -1.84 8.16 -8.91
N THR A 73 -2.92 7.72 -9.55
CA THR A 73 -4.27 7.65 -8.99
C THR A 73 -4.62 6.18 -8.75
N SER A 74 -5.85 5.87 -8.38
CA SER A 74 -6.29 4.49 -8.18
C SER A 74 -6.26 3.62 -9.44
N ALA A 75 -6.27 4.21 -10.63
CA ALA A 75 -6.34 3.48 -11.90
C ALA A 75 -5.54 4.12 -13.04
N SER A 76 -4.82 5.21 -12.78
CA SER A 76 -4.03 5.90 -13.80
C SER A 76 -2.72 6.44 -13.25
N PHE A 77 -1.82 6.80 -14.15
CA PHE A 77 -0.58 7.49 -13.80
C PHE A 77 -0.31 8.64 -14.77
N THR A 78 0.46 9.58 -14.30
CA THR A 78 1.12 10.61 -15.14
C THR A 78 2.62 10.53 -14.90
N SER A 79 3.39 10.88 -15.92
CA SER A 79 4.85 10.96 -15.84
C SER A 79 5.39 12.26 -16.39
N THR A 80 6.52 12.67 -15.84
CA THR A 80 7.36 13.73 -16.40
C THR A 80 8.72 13.13 -16.69
N ASN A 81 9.29 13.45 -17.85
CA ASN A 81 10.60 12.93 -18.30
C ASN A 81 10.70 11.39 -18.35
N GLY A 82 9.57 10.69 -18.56
CA GLY A 82 9.53 9.22 -18.62
C GLY A 82 9.97 8.62 -19.95
N GLY A 83 10.12 9.45 -20.99
CA GLY A 83 10.46 9.00 -22.33
C GLY A 83 9.39 8.06 -22.90
N VAL A 84 9.86 7.07 -23.65
CA VAL A 84 8.97 6.06 -24.25
C VAL A 84 8.53 4.99 -23.27
N ILE A 85 9.31 4.74 -22.22
CA ILE A 85 9.00 3.69 -21.22
C ILE A 85 7.86 4.14 -20.30
N TRP A 86 7.87 5.40 -19.90
CA TRP A 86 6.81 6.00 -19.11
C TRP A 86 6.16 7.14 -19.90
N PRO A 87 5.13 6.87 -20.73
CA PRO A 87 4.41 7.90 -21.44
C PRO A 87 3.81 8.92 -20.47
N SER A 88 3.56 10.13 -20.96
CA SER A 88 3.10 11.26 -20.12
C SER A 88 1.86 10.95 -19.28
N SER A 89 1.05 9.97 -19.71
CA SER A 89 -0.09 9.46 -18.97
C SER A 89 -0.47 8.05 -19.43
N GLY A 90 -1.17 7.32 -18.58
CA GLY A 90 -1.72 6.01 -18.90
C GLY A 90 -2.66 5.52 -17.80
N THR A 91 -3.38 4.44 -18.11
CA THR A 91 -4.19 3.72 -17.14
C THR A 91 -3.57 2.37 -16.82
N PHE A 92 -3.94 1.78 -15.70
CA PHE A 92 -3.49 0.47 -15.30
C PHE A 92 -4.55 -0.28 -14.50
N THR A 93 -4.37 -1.58 -14.39
CA THR A 93 -5.13 -2.47 -13.50
C THR A 93 -4.15 -3.40 -12.78
N PHE A 94 -4.45 -3.79 -11.55
CA PHE A 94 -3.70 -4.85 -10.88
C PHE A 94 -3.93 -6.19 -11.60
N THR A 95 -2.89 -7.00 -11.69
CA THR A 95 -2.97 -8.32 -12.34
C THR A 95 -3.45 -9.40 -11.37
N ASP A 96 -3.31 -9.17 -10.05
CA ASP A 96 -3.65 -10.14 -9.01
C ASP A 96 -4.08 -9.45 -7.71
N ALA A 97 -4.71 -10.22 -6.82
CA ALA A 97 -5.19 -9.74 -5.52
C ALA A 97 -4.08 -9.34 -4.55
N ASN A 98 -2.85 -9.82 -4.76
CA ASN A 98 -1.69 -9.48 -3.93
C ASN A 98 -1.00 -8.20 -4.39
N ALA A 99 -1.49 -7.59 -5.49
CA ALA A 99 -0.92 -6.38 -6.09
C ALA A 99 0.60 -6.51 -6.37
N THR A 100 1.00 -7.67 -6.90
CA THR A 100 2.40 -7.94 -7.24
C THR A 100 2.81 -7.27 -8.54
N SER A 101 1.87 -7.03 -9.44
CA SER A 101 2.10 -6.28 -10.67
C SER A 101 0.86 -5.51 -11.12
N ILE A 102 1.10 -4.54 -11.98
CA ILE A 102 0.08 -3.80 -12.71
C ILE A 102 0.27 -4.02 -14.21
N LYS A 103 -0.83 -4.08 -14.93
CA LYS A 103 -0.86 -4.09 -16.39
C LYS A 103 -1.34 -2.74 -16.89
N ARG A 104 -0.53 -2.09 -17.70
CA ARG A 104 -0.83 -0.80 -18.31
C ARG A 104 -1.72 -0.96 -19.55
N ASN A 105 -2.36 0.13 -19.99
CA ASN A 105 -3.20 0.17 -21.19
C ASN A 105 -2.44 -0.12 -22.50
N ASP A 106 -1.12 -0.01 -22.52
CA ASP A 106 -0.24 -0.42 -23.63
C ASP A 106 0.21 -1.87 -23.54
N ASN A 107 -0.43 -2.67 -22.66
CA ASN A 107 -0.13 -4.07 -22.36
C ASN A 107 1.21 -4.33 -21.67
N LEU A 108 1.96 -3.31 -21.29
CA LEU A 108 3.18 -3.47 -20.51
C LEU A 108 2.84 -3.89 -19.08
N GLU A 109 3.44 -4.97 -18.63
CA GLU A 109 3.37 -5.41 -17.23
C GLU A 109 4.50 -4.77 -16.43
N VAL A 110 4.15 -4.21 -15.29
CA VAL A 110 5.08 -3.57 -14.36
C VAL A 110 4.97 -4.26 -13.01
N GLN A 111 6.06 -4.88 -12.57
CA GLN A 111 6.15 -5.53 -11.27
C GLN A 111 6.30 -4.49 -10.16
N ILE A 112 5.57 -4.65 -9.08
CA ILE A 112 5.68 -3.85 -7.87
C ILE A 112 6.58 -4.62 -6.91
N GLN A 113 7.86 -4.30 -6.90
CA GLN A 113 8.85 -4.94 -6.03
C GLN A 113 8.81 -4.39 -4.62
N GLU A 114 8.48 -3.11 -4.49
CA GLU A 114 8.30 -2.42 -3.21
C GLU A 114 7.29 -1.28 -3.38
N ALA A 115 6.39 -1.14 -2.42
CA ALA A 115 5.48 0.00 -2.34
C ALA A 115 5.23 0.32 -0.86
N THR A 116 5.83 1.41 -0.40
CA THR A 116 5.65 1.97 0.94
C THR A 116 5.25 3.44 0.83
N THR A 117 5.03 4.11 1.93
CA THR A 117 4.75 5.55 1.92
C THR A 117 5.97 6.42 1.59
N ALA A 118 7.18 5.86 1.61
CA ALA A 118 8.45 6.57 1.43
C ALA A 118 9.24 6.10 0.21
N SER A 119 9.09 4.84 -0.20
CA SER A 119 9.84 4.24 -1.30
C SER A 119 8.93 3.42 -2.22
N LEU A 120 9.22 3.48 -3.50
CA LEU A 120 8.56 2.71 -4.54
C LEU A 120 9.61 2.09 -5.46
N LYS A 121 9.50 0.77 -5.71
CA LYS A 121 10.39 0.07 -6.62
C LYS A 121 9.59 -0.69 -7.65
N LEU A 122 9.80 -0.35 -8.92
CA LEU A 122 9.07 -0.90 -10.05
C LEU A 122 10.05 -1.60 -11.00
N GLY A 123 9.68 -2.81 -11.42
CA GLY A 123 10.42 -3.59 -12.40
C GLY A 123 9.62 -3.81 -13.67
N LEU A 124 10.25 -3.72 -14.84
CA LEU A 124 9.62 -4.04 -16.11
C LEU A 124 10.63 -4.53 -17.14
N SER A 125 10.16 -5.32 -18.09
CA SER A 125 10.96 -5.72 -19.25
C SER A 125 10.59 -4.82 -20.42
N TRP A 126 11.57 -4.16 -21.03
CA TRP A 126 11.36 -3.31 -22.19
C TRP A 126 12.09 -3.89 -23.40
N THR A 127 11.35 -4.07 -24.50
CA THR A 127 11.95 -4.46 -25.76
C THR A 127 12.32 -3.21 -26.53
N LYS A 128 13.56 -3.14 -27.00
CA LYS A 128 14.04 -2.02 -27.81
C LYS A 128 13.13 -1.86 -29.04
N THR A 129 12.45 -0.74 -29.14
CA THR A 129 11.70 -0.40 -30.34
C THR A 129 12.68 0.03 -31.43
N THR A 130 12.66 -0.66 -32.56
CA THR A 130 13.38 -0.24 -33.78
C THR A 130 12.79 1.08 -34.28
N LEU A 131 13.65 2.06 -34.46
CA LEU A 131 13.33 3.42 -34.80
C LEU A 131 12.64 3.54 -36.16
N GLY A 132 11.37 4.06 -36.18
CA GLY A 132 10.91 4.89 -37.28
C GLY A 132 11.53 6.28 -37.19
N SER A 133 11.43 7.10 -38.21
CA SER A 133 12.13 8.37 -38.44
C SER A 133 11.90 9.51 -37.42
N GLY A 134 11.94 9.20 -36.12
CA GLY A 134 11.91 10.16 -35.03
C GLY A 134 12.70 9.55 -33.86
N ARG A 135 13.90 10.02 -33.68
CA ARG A 135 14.89 9.46 -32.75
C ARG A 135 14.45 9.60 -31.29
N VAL A 136 13.89 8.53 -30.73
CA VAL A 136 13.88 8.33 -29.28
C VAL A 136 14.52 6.96 -29.03
N GLU A 137 15.78 6.96 -28.58
CA GLU A 137 16.44 5.72 -28.19
C GLU A 137 15.87 5.24 -26.85
N SER A 138 15.20 4.08 -26.87
CA SER A 138 14.91 3.35 -25.67
C SER A 138 15.97 2.27 -25.45
N ILE A 139 16.45 2.11 -24.23
CA ILE A 139 17.33 1.03 -23.86
C ILE A 139 16.46 -0.20 -23.60
N GLY A 140 16.65 -1.29 -24.36
CA GLY A 140 15.99 -2.58 -24.08
C GLY A 140 16.63 -3.25 -22.87
N GLY A 141 15.87 -4.11 -22.19
CA GLY A 141 16.34 -4.91 -21.05
C GLY A 141 15.40 -4.89 -19.85
N GLN A 142 15.84 -5.49 -18.77
CA GLN A 142 15.14 -5.50 -17.49
C GLN A 142 15.43 -4.19 -16.73
N HIS A 143 14.43 -3.35 -16.67
CA HIS A 143 14.52 -2.07 -15.95
C HIS A 143 14.04 -2.24 -14.52
N VAL A 144 14.79 -1.66 -13.58
CA VAL A 144 14.35 -1.49 -12.20
C VAL A 144 14.47 -0.02 -11.85
N PHE A 145 13.33 0.60 -11.57
CA PHE A 145 13.20 1.98 -11.16
C PHE A 145 12.98 2.05 -9.66
N SER A 146 13.83 2.74 -8.93
CA SER A 146 13.63 3.06 -7.52
C SER A 146 13.30 4.54 -7.40
N PHE A 147 12.22 4.82 -6.67
CA PHE A 147 11.71 6.18 -6.47
C PHE A 147 11.65 6.52 -4.98
N THR A 148 11.74 7.80 -4.70
CA THR A 148 11.47 8.43 -3.40
C THR A 148 10.53 9.63 -3.60
N LYS A 149 10.08 10.22 -2.51
CA LYS A 149 9.31 11.48 -2.56
C LYS A 149 10.17 12.70 -2.46
#